data_05f9cbcff0869ecf1c30443e946ab527
#
_entry.id   05f9cbcff0869ecf1c30443e946ab527
#
_cell.length_a   1.000
_cell.length_b   1.000
_cell.length_c   1.000
_cell.angle_alpha   90.00
_cell.angle_beta   90.00
_cell.angle_gamma   90.00
#
_symmetry.space_group_name_H-M   'P 1'
#
loop_
_entity.id
_entity.type
_entity.pdbx_description
1 polymer ?
#
loop_
_entity_poly.entity_id
_entity_poly.type
_entity_poly.pdbx_seq_one_letter_code
_entity_poly.pdbx_strand_id
1 'polypeptide(L)'
;MEEKIKMVSAASRVIKFRKQNPLAIDEEVFQDVSDYISEMKDIKDDKIKIGMIAAASKTFKISRENPKLTEKEVLRKVMNELPEIVLRLEEEGKLK
;
A
#
# COMPACT_ATOMS: atom_id res chain seq x y z
N MET A 1 -6.33 11.97 7.92
CA MET A 1 -6.88 10.73 8.48
C MET A 1 -7.43 9.79 7.40
N GLU A 2 -8.20 10.32 6.47
CA GLU A 2 -8.73 9.51 5.37
C GLU A 2 -7.62 8.88 4.53
N GLU A 3 -6.55 9.61 4.30
CA GLU A 3 -5.39 9.14 3.55
C GLU A 3 -4.78 7.89 4.18
N LYS A 4 -4.60 7.92 5.51
CA LYS A 4 -4.01 6.77 6.22
C LYS A 4 -4.91 5.54 6.15
N ILE A 5 -6.21 5.73 6.26
CA ILE A 5 -7.19 4.63 6.17
C ILE A 5 -7.11 3.99 4.79
N LYS A 6 -7.06 4.80 3.72
CA LYS A 6 -6.94 4.30 2.36
C LYS A 6 -5.62 3.58 2.14
N MET A 7 -4.53 4.12 2.68
CA MET A 7 -3.20 3.51 2.55
C MET A 7 -3.15 2.15 3.26
N VAL A 8 -3.74 2.07 4.46
CA VAL A 8 -3.83 0.79 5.19
C VAL A 8 -4.68 -0.20 4.41
N SER A 9 -5.75 0.27 3.77
CA SER A 9 -6.61 -0.56 2.93
C SER A 9 -5.80 -1.19 1.78
N ALA A 10 -4.97 -0.40 1.12
CA ALA A 10 -4.11 -0.90 0.03
C ALA A 10 -3.10 -1.92 0.55
N ALA A 11 -2.49 -1.65 1.71
CA ALA A 11 -1.55 -2.57 2.34
C ALA A 11 -2.22 -3.90 2.67
N SER A 12 -3.42 -3.85 3.24
CA SER A 12 -4.20 -5.04 3.58
C SER A 12 -4.55 -5.84 2.33
N ARG A 13 -4.82 -5.15 1.22
CA ARG A 13 -5.13 -5.81 -0.05
C ARG A 13 -3.94 -6.63 -0.55
N VAL A 14 -2.73 -6.10 -0.43
CA VAL A 14 -1.51 -6.82 -0.82
C VAL A 14 -1.39 -8.11 -0.01
N ILE A 15 -1.54 -8.01 1.29
CA ILE A 15 -1.40 -9.15 2.20
C ILE A 15 -2.44 -10.23 1.86
N LYS A 16 -3.69 -9.80 1.70
CA LYS A 16 -4.79 -10.71 1.39
C LYS A 16 -4.57 -11.42 0.06
N PHE A 17 -4.18 -10.67 -0.97
CA PHE A 17 -3.95 -11.23 -2.30
C PHE A 17 -2.84 -12.27 -2.26
N ARG A 18 -1.73 -11.98 -1.59
CA ARG A 18 -0.61 -12.90 -1.48
C ARG A 18 -0.97 -14.18 -0.71
N LYS A 19 -1.81 -14.03 0.30
CA LYS A 19 -2.27 -15.18 1.07
C LYS A 19 -3.14 -16.11 0.23
N GLN A 20 -4.01 -15.53 -0.60
CA GLN A 20 -4.90 -16.30 -1.47
C GLN A 20 -4.17 -16.84 -2.70
N ASN A 21 -3.09 -16.20 -3.10
CA ASN A 21 -2.33 -16.53 -4.30
C ASN A 21 -0.83 -16.62 -3.97
N PRO A 22 -0.41 -17.64 -3.22
CA PRO A 22 0.99 -17.72 -2.73
C PRO A 22 2.04 -17.83 -3.83
N LEU A 23 1.65 -18.21 -5.05
CA LEU A 23 2.57 -18.31 -6.17
C LEU A 23 2.52 -17.10 -7.10
N ALA A 24 1.75 -16.07 -6.73
CA ALA A 24 1.65 -14.87 -7.54
C ALA A 24 3.00 -14.14 -7.62
N ILE A 25 3.33 -13.69 -8.83
CA ILE A 25 4.53 -12.88 -9.04
C ILE A 25 4.23 -11.41 -8.70
N ASP A 26 5.29 -10.62 -8.56
CA ASP A 26 5.20 -9.22 -8.17
C ASP A 26 4.21 -8.43 -9.06
N GLU A 27 4.27 -8.65 -10.37
CA GLU A 27 3.42 -7.97 -11.33
C GLU A 27 1.94 -8.25 -11.09
N GLU A 28 1.60 -9.48 -10.73
CA GLU A 28 0.22 -9.85 -10.45
C GLU A 28 -0.28 -9.17 -9.18
N VAL A 29 0.57 -9.04 -8.17
CA VAL A 29 0.22 -8.37 -6.92
C VAL A 29 -0.06 -6.90 -7.20
N PHE A 30 0.81 -6.23 -7.93
CA PHE A 30 0.64 -4.82 -8.27
C PHE A 30 -0.55 -4.59 -9.18
N GLN A 31 -0.82 -5.51 -10.09
CA GLN A 31 -2.00 -5.41 -10.95
C GLN A 31 -3.28 -5.49 -10.12
N ASP A 32 -3.33 -6.39 -9.15
CA ASP A 32 -4.50 -6.51 -8.27
C ASP A 32 -4.73 -5.22 -7.48
N VAL A 33 -3.68 -4.65 -6.93
CA VAL A 33 -3.77 -3.39 -6.17
C VAL A 33 -4.20 -2.24 -7.08
N SER A 34 -3.62 -2.18 -8.28
CA SER A 34 -3.96 -1.15 -9.26
C SER A 34 -5.44 -1.20 -9.64
N ASP A 35 -5.96 -2.40 -9.88
CA ASP A 35 -7.38 -2.59 -10.19
C ASP A 35 -8.25 -2.19 -9.01
N TYR A 36 -7.85 -2.56 -7.80
CA TYR A 36 -8.56 -2.21 -6.58
C TYR A 36 -8.68 -0.69 -6.42
N ILE A 37 -7.56 0.02 -6.62
CA ILE A 37 -7.55 1.49 -6.52
C ILE A 37 -8.41 2.12 -7.61
N SER A 38 -8.34 1.57 -8.83
CA SER A 38 -9.13 2.07 -9.97
C SER A 38 -10.63 1.93 -9.74
N GLU A 39 -11.05 0.93 -8.99
CA GLU A 39 -12.45 0.71 -8.68
C GLU A 39 -12.99 1.68 -7.62
N MET A 40 -12.11 2.36 -6.92
CA MET A 40 -12.50 3.35 -5.89
C MET A 40 -12.87 4.67 -6.52
N LYS A 41 -14.14 4.84 -6.84
CA LYS A 41 -14.65 6.07 -7.49
C LYS A 41 -14.75 7.27 -6.56
N ASP A 42 -14.70 7.03 -5.25
CA ASP A 42 -14.77 8.10 -4.25
C ASP A 42 -13.45 8.83 -4.04
N ILE A 43 -12.36 8.31 -4.57
CA ILE A 43 -11.05 8.94 -4.46
C ILE A 43 -10.85 9.88 -5.64
N LYS A 44 -10.89 11.17 -5.35
CA LYS A 44 -10.70 12.22 -6.37
C LYS A 44 -9.30 12.81 -6.35
N ASP A 45 -8.56 12.58 -5.27
CA ASP A 45 -7.22 13.14 -5.11
C ASP A 45 -6.17 12.12 -5.54
N ASP A 46 -5.41 12.46 -6.58
CA ASP A 46 -4.35 11.60 -7.10
C ASP A 46 -3.26 11.34 -6.06
N LYS A 47 -3.06 12.25 -5.11
CA LYS A 47 -2.08 12.06 -4.03
C LYS A 47 -2.44 10.86 -3.17
N ILE A 48 -3.74 10.67 -2.92
CA ILE A 48 -4.22 9.53 -2.13
C ILE A 48 -3.91 8.24 -2.88
N LYS A 49 -4.17 8.22 -4.19
CA LYS A 49 -3.88 7.05 -5.02
C LYS A 49 -2.38 6.71 -5.02
N ILE A 50 -1.55 7.73 -5.16
CA ILE A 50 -0.08 7.56 -5.11
C ILE A 50 0.33 7.03 -3.75
N GLY A 51 -0.27 7.57 -2.68
CA GLY A 51 -0.01 7.09 -1.32
C GLY A 51 -0.40 5.64 -1.12
N MET A 52 -1.54 5.23 -1.70
CA MET A 52 -1.99 3.84 -1.63
C MET A 52 -1.00 2.91 -2.34
N ILE A 53 -0.52 3.31 -3.51
CA ILE A 53 0.47 2.54 -4.26
C ILE A 53 1.78 2.46 -3.48
N ALA A 54 2.20 3.57 -2.88
CA ALA A 54 3.42 3.60 -2.05
C ALA A 54 3.29 2.66 -0.84
N ALA A 55 2.14 2.68 -0.17
CA ALA A 55 1.88 1.80 0.96
C ALA A 55 1.87 0.33 0.53
N ALA A 56 1.27 0.04 -0.61
CA ALA A 56 1.23 -1.31 -1.16
C ALA A 56 2.64 -1.81 -1.50
N SER A 57 3.45 -0.96 -2.13
CA SER A 57 4.83 -1.28 -2.48
C SER A 57 5.66 -1.56 -1.23
N LYS A 58 5.48 -0.75 -0.19
CA LYS A 58 6.18 -0.92 1.08
C LYS A 58 5.77 -2.23 1.75
N THR A 59 4.48 -2.52 1.75
CA THR A 59 3.94 -3.77 2.31
C THR A 59 4.55 -4.97 1.61
N PHE A 60 4.59 -4.92 0.30
CA PHE A 60 5.17 -5.98 -0.51
C PHE A 60 6.64 -6.20 -0.16
N LYS A 61 7.41 -5.11 -0.07
CA LYS A 61 8.83 -5.16 0.25
C LYS A 61 9.06 -5.76 1.63
N ILE A 62 8.34 -5.28 2.65
CA ILE A 62 8.47 -5.77 4.01
C ILE A 62 8.14 -7.27 4.07
N SER A 63 7.05 -7.66 3.44
CA SER A 63 6.61 -9.06 3.42
C SER A 63 7.63 -9.97 2.73
N ARG A 64 8.22 -9.50 1.64
CA ARG A 64 9.21 -10.28 0.89
C ARG A 64 10.53 -10.44 1.65
N GLU A 65 10.98 -9.37 2.31
CA GLU A 65 12.23 -9.38 3.06
C GLU A 65 12.11 -10.11 4.41
N ASN A 66 10.89 -10.26 4.91
CA ASN A 66 10.63 -10.85 6.22
C ASN A 66 9.52 -11.90 6.13
N PRO A 67 9.77 -13.04 5.46
CA PRO A 67 8.72 -14.03 5.20
C PRO A 67 8.14 -14.68 6.46
N LYS A 68 8.81 -14.54 7.61
CA LYS A 68 8.34 -15.10 8.87
C LYS A 68 7.39 -14.19 9.64
N LEU A 69 7.26 -12.93 9.21
CA LEU A 69 6.37 -12.01 9.89
C LEU A 69 4.90 -12.37 9.63
N THR A 70 4.09 -12.23 10.66
CA THR A 70 2.64 -12.41 10.52
C THR A 70 2.06 -11.21 9.77
N GLU A 71 0.84 -11.37 9.26
CA GLU A 71 0.14 -10.28 8.59
C GLU A 71 0.03 -9.05 9.49
N LYS A 72 -0.28 -9.27 10.76
CA LYS A 72 -0.42 -8.22 11.75
C LYS A 72 0.90 -7.46 11.95
N GLU A 73 2.01 -8.18 12.00
CA GLU A 73 3.32 -7.57 12.15
C GLU A 73 3.71 -6.75 10.93
N VAL A 74 3.41 -7.26 9.73
CA VAL A 74 3.67 -6.54 8.48
C VAL A 74 2.88 -5.23 8.47
N LEU A 75 1.57 -5.30 8.79
CA LEU A 75 0.73 -4.12 8.82
C LEU A 75 1.22 -3.10 9.84
N ARG A 76 1.67 -3.56 11.00
CA ARG A 76 2.20 -2.66 12.04
C ARG A 76 3.42 -1.91 11.53
N LYS A 77 4.33 -2.59 10.85
CA LYS A 77 5.52 -1.95 10.27
C LYS A 77 5.15 -0.92 9.22
N VAL A 78 4.19 -1.25 8.35
CA VAL A 78 3.70 -0.32 7.34
C VAL A 78 3.08 0.91 8.00
N MET A 79 2.23 0.70 9.00
CA MET A 79 1.58 1.80 9.71
C MET A 79 2.58 2.76 10.36
N ASN A 80 3.69 2.21 10.88
CA ASN A 80 4.73 3.03 11.49
C ASN A 80 5.44 3.91 10.45
N GLU A 81 5.41 3.52 9.18
CA GLU A 81 6.06 4.27 8.11
C GLU A 81 5.12 5.19 7.33
N LEU A 82 3.81 5.08 7.58
CA LEU A 82 2.84 5.93 6.88
C LEU A 82 3.08 7.43 7.06
N PRO A 83 3.42 7.93 8.26
CA PRO A 83 3.68 9.36 8.41
C PRO A 83 4.80 9.85 7.49
N GLU A 84 5.85 9.05 7.31
CA GLU A 84 6.95 9.41 6.43
C GLU A 84 6.50 9.40 4.97
N ILE A 85 5.68 8.42 4.58
CA ILE A 85 5.16 8.35 3.22
C ILE A 85 4.30 9.58 2.92
N VAL A 86 3.42 9.95 3.85
CA VAL A 86 2.56 11.12 3.70
C VAL A 86 3.41 12.39 3.58
N LEU A 87 4.45 12.51 4.41
CA LEU A 87 5.33 13.66 4.39
C LEU A 87 6.03 13.81 3.04
N ARG A 88 6.52 12.71 2.47
CA ARG A 88 7.16 12.71 1.15
C ARG A 88 6.20 13.15 0.06
N LEU A 89 4.95 12.70 0.12
CA LEU A 89 3.93 13.11 -0.86
C LEU A 89 3.65 14.60 -0.77
N GLU A 90 3.60 15.14 0.44
CA GLU A 90 3.39 16.57 0.64
C GLU A 90 4.57 17.38 0.11
N GLU A 91 5.79 16.92 0.34
CA GLU A 91 7.00 17.58 -0.16
C GLU A 91 7.04 17.60 -1.68
N GLU A 92 6.70 16.48 -2.32
CA GLU A 92 6.64 16.39 -3.78
C GLU A 92 5.58 17.34 -4.34
N GLY A 93 4.45 17.45 -3.64
CA GLY A 93 3.39 18.37 -4.03
C GLY A 93 3.83 19.83 -3.96
N LYS A 94 4.72 20.18 -3.06
CA LYS A 94 5.24 21.54 -2.93
C LYS A 94 6.24 21.91 -4.01
N LEU A 95 6.90 20.91 -4.58
CA LEU A 95 7.92 21.14 -5.61
C LEU A 95 7.31 21.37 -7.00
N LYS A 96 6.03 21.18 -7.11
CA LYS A 96 5.29 21.44 -8.33
C LYS A 96 4.63 22.80 -8.26
#